data_16d87062373b2e4e9d5f2cc5ea03266c
#
_entry.id   16d87062373b2e4e9d5f2cc5ea03266c
#
_cell.length_a   1.000
_cell.length_b   1.000
_cell.length_c   1.000
_cell.angle_alpha   90.00
_cell.angle_beta   90.00
_cell.angle_gamma   90.00
#
_symmetry.space_group_name_H-M   'P 1'
#
loop_
_entity.id
_entity.type
_entity.pdbx_description
1 polymer ?
#
loop_
_entity_poly.entity_id
_entity_poly.type
_entity_poly.pdbx_seq_one_letter_code
_entity_poly.pdbx_strand_id
1 'polypeptide(L)'
;MLHFAARYGNGSSATHRCRRRGRAPRAKNQCGTGTLRRMKALVLGAAAGGGFPQWNSNAAACNRARRGDPKAPARTQASLAVSADDAHWFLFNASPDLRQQIEATPELHPHQGLRSSPIAGVVLTGADVDAIAGLLTLRERQPLTLYATAKVLALLKANPIFDVLAPDIVTRQALALDSPQPLLLPDGAASGLTVECFAVPGKVPLYLEQAEGTPPIVLGEDTVGALIADARSRLFFIPGCATMTDSISGRLRGADLVLFDGTLWRDDEMIRAGLGSKSGRRMGHMSLTGAEGTMAAFHTLAVKRKILVHVNNSNPVLLKDSSERAELEAAGWEVAHDGMRISL
;
A
#
# COMPACT_ATOMS: atom_id res chain seq x y z
N MET A 1 -20.13 34.02 -50.43
CA MET A 1 -20.63 35.39 -50.66
C MET A 1 -20.88 35.99 -49.29
N LEU A 2 -20.07 36.88 -48.86
CA LEU A 2 -19.99 38.28 -48.76
C LEU A 2 -18.74 38.70 -48.00
N HIS A 3 -17.87 39.38 -48.75
CA HIS A 3 -16.75 40.15 -48.22
C HIS A 3 -17.23 41.37 -47.47
N PHE A 4 -16.47 41.83 -46.46
CA PHE A 4 -16.13 43.25 -46.33
C PHE A 4 -14.75 43.45 -45.69
N ALA A 5 -13.99 44.34 -46.37
CA ALA A 5 -12.60 44.65 -46.12
C ALA A 5 -12.41 45.97 -45.37
N ALA A 6 -11.29 46.02 -44.67
CA ALA A 6 -10.35 47.11 -44.42
C ALA A 6 -10.81 48.59 -44.28
N ARG A 7 -10.21 49.31 -43.35
CA ARG A 7 -9.47 50.57 -43.63
C ARG A 7 -8.46 50.94 -42.53
N TYR A 8 -7.33 51.45 -43.03
CA TYR A 8 -6.13 51.99 -42.38
C TYR A 8 -6.39 53.31 -41.64
N GLY A 9 -5.54 53.63 -40.64
CA GLY A 9 -5.35 54.98 -40.10
C GLY A 9 -4.01 55.09 -39.37
N ASN A 10 -3.02 55.68 -40.07
CA ASN A 10 -1.70 56.12 -39.56
C ASN A 10 -1.83 57.35 -38.65
N GLY A 11 -0.93 57.45 -37.65
CA GLY A 11 -0.73 58.71 -36.91
C GLY A 11 0.47 58.60 -35.97
N SER A 12 1.63 59.06 -36.46
CA SER A 12 2.87 59.22 -35.72
C SER A 12 2.85 60.46 -34.80
N SER A 13 3.39 60.38 -33.59
CA SER A 13 4.26 61.47 -33.07
C SER A 13 5.12 60.97 -31.91
N ALA A 14 6.40 61.18 -32.03
CA ALA A 14 7.45 60.98 -31.02
C ALA A 14 7.46 62.12 -30.01
N THR A 15 7.63 61.81 -28.74
CA THR A 15 8.26 62.70 -27.77
C THR A 15 9.11 61.91 -26.80
N HIS A 16 10.40 62.21 -26.80
CA HIS A 16 11.40 61.85 -25.81
C HIS A 16 11.00 62.32 -24.38
N ARG A 17 11.14 61.44 -23.36
CA ARG A 17 11.64 61.87 -22.05
C ARG A 17 12.19 60.71 -21.19
N CYS A 18 13.43 60.90 -20.89
CA CYS A 18 14.13 60.70 -19.61
C CYS A 18 14.05 59.37 -18.85
N ARG A 19 15.19 58.74 -18.83
CA ARG A 19 15.60 57.62 -17.98
C ARG A 19 15.40 57.94 -16.48
N ARG A 20 14.63 57.13 -15.79
CA ARG A 20 14.87 56.85 -14.35
C ARG A 20 15.19 55.38 -14.19
N ARG A 21 16.41 55.08 -13.75
CA ARG A 21 16.82 53.75 -13.31
C ARG A 21 16.03 53.39 -12.04
N GLY A 22 15.00 52.57 -12.16
CA GLY A 22 14.33 51.94 -11.04
C GLY A 22 15.16 50.73 -10.61
N ARG A 23 15.64 50.72 -9.38
CA ARG A 23 16.23 49.54 -8.73
C ARG A 23 15.20 48.40 -8.80
N ALA A 24 15.61 47.25 -9.33
CA ALA A 24 14.88 45.99 -9.20
C ALA A 24 14.70 45.63 -7.73
N PRO A 25 13.49 45.19 -7.31
CA PRO A 25 13.31 44.70 -5.95
C PRO A 25 14.12 43.40 -5.79
N ARG A 26 15.02 43.41 -4.80
CA ARG A 26 15.68 42.18 -4.32
C ARG A 26 14.60 41.20 -3.94
N ALA A 27 14.54 40.07 -4.64
CA ALA A 27 13.80 38.90 -4.22
C ALA A 27 14.27 38.54 -2.81
N LYS A 28 13.42 38.71 -1.83
CA LYS A 28 13.64 38.16 -0.50
C LYS A 28 13.51 36.65 -0.69
N ASN A 29 14.64 35.93 -0.70
CA ASN A 29 14.67 34.52 -0.40
C ASN A 29 14.01 34.36 0.97
N GLN A 30 12.72 34.04 0.98
CA GLN A 30 12.07 33.46 2.14
C GLN A 30 12.61 32.02 2.22
N CYS A 31 13.73 31.87 2.94
CA CYS A 31 14.09 30.59 3.52
C CYS A 31 13.03 30.31 4.59
N GLY A 32 11.90 29.75 4.12
CA GLY A 32 10.88 29.23 5.00
C GLY A 32 11.54 28.08 5.77
N THR A 33 11.65 28.22 7.08
CA THR A 33 11.83 27.10 8.02
C THR A 33 10.58 26.23 7.92
N GLY A 34 10.45 25.53 6.81
CA GLY A 34 9.43 24.49 6.64
C GLY A 34 9.72 23.43 7.69
N THR A 35 8.83 23.28 8.65
CA THR A 35 8.80 22.13 9.54
C THR A 35 8.85 20.90 8.65
N LEU A 36 10.00 20.22 8.64
CA LEU A 36 10.21 19.06 7.77
C LEU A 36 9.18 18.03 8.15
N ARG A 37 8.19 17.83 7.26
CA ARG A 37 7.11 16.88 7.47
C ARG A 37 7.71 15.48 7.58
N ARG A 38 7.14 14.66 8.45
CA ARG A 38 7.53 13.27 8.65
C ARG A 38 6.69 12.39 7.74
N MET A 39 7.29 11.31 7.23
CA MET A 39 6.53 10.29 6.53
C MET A 39 5.40 9.76 7.41
N LYS A 40 4.20 9.71 6.87
CA LYS A 40 3.01 9.15 7.52
C LYS A 40 2.55 7.91 6.80
N ALA A 41 2.11 6.95 7.57
CA ALA A 41 1.46 5.75 7.06
C ALA A 41 0.12 5.54 7.77
N LEU A 42 -0.90 5.18 7.01
CA LEU A 42 -2.25 4.88 7.47
C LEU A 42 -2.57 3.44 7.08
N VAL A 43 -2.85 2.60 8.05
CA VAL A 43 -3.37 1.26 7.77
C VAL A 43 -4.84 1.41 7.41
N LEU A 44 -5.18 1.21 6.14
CA LEU A 44 -6.55 1.30 5.65
C LEU A 44 -7.35 0.06 6.02
N GLY A 45 -6.72 -1.10 5.94
CA GLY A 45 -7.24 -2.37 6.35
C GLY A 45 -6.14 -3.31 6.83
N ALA A 46 -6.45 -4.21 7.75
CA ALA A 46 -5.45 -5.05 8.42
C ALA A 46 -5.72 -6.56 8.32
N ALA A 47 -6.87 -7.01 7.79
CA ALA A 47 -7.18 -8.42 7.64
C ALA A 47 -6.65 -9.00 6.31
N ALA A 48 -6.49 -10.32 6.27
CA ALA A 48 -6.26 -11.07 5.04
C ALA A 48 -7.51 -11.11 4.14
N GLY A 49 -7.40 -11.76 2.99
CA GLY A 49 -8.49 -11.93 2.04
C GLY A 49 -9.79 -12.40 2.70
N GLY A 50 -10.89 -11.73 2.37
CA GLY A 50 -12.22 -11.95 2.95
C GLY A 50 -12.54 -11.10 4.19
N GLY A 51 -11.57 -10.43 4.79
CA GLY A 51 -11.79 -9.52 5.93
C GLY A 51 -12.09 -10.23 7.26
N PHE A 52 -12.36 -9.43 8.28
CA PHE A 52 -12.81 -9.92 9.58
C PHE A 52 -13.97 -9.05 10.09
N PRO A 53 -15.17 -9.59 10.31
CA PRO A 53 -15.56 -11.00 10.09
C PRO A 53 -15.63 -11.37 8.60
N GLN A 54 -15.19 -12.57 8.25
CA GLN A 54 -15.34 -13.08 6.89
C GLN A 54 -16.82 -13.38 6.60
N TRP A 55 -17.30 -13.00 5.42
CA TRP A 55 -18.72 -12.99 5.06
C TRP A 55 -19.43 -14.36 5.23
N ASN A 56 -18.73 -15.46 4.93
CA ASN A 56 -19.25 -16.83 4.97
C ASN A 56 -18.80 -17.63 6.21
N SER A 57 -18.09 -17.01 7.16
CA SER A 57 -17.59 -17.70 8.36
C SER A 57 -18.56 -17.58 9.53
N ASN A 58 -18.92 -18.72 10.13
CA ASN A 58 -19.68 -18.82 11.36
C ASN A 58 -18.79 -19.13 12.58
N ALA A 59 -17.47 -18.96 12.45
CA ALA A 59 -16.53 -19.16 13.54
C ALA A 59 -16.81 -18.22 14.72
N ALA A 60 -16.48 -18.65 15.92
CA ALA A 60 -16.76 -17.89 17.15
C ALA A 60 -16.21 -16.46 17.12
N ALA A 61 -14.97 -16.28 16.61
CA ALA A 61 -14.35 -14.96 16.47
C ALA A 61 -15.13 -14.05 15.51
N CYS A 62 -15.53 -14.57 14.33
CA CYS A 62 -16.34 -13.83 13.37
C CYS A 62 -17.72 -13.46 13.94
N ASN A 63 -18.32 -14.33 14.71
CA ASN A 63 -19.60 -14.06 15.37
C ASN A 63 -19.48 -13.00 16.47
N ARG A 64 -18.36 -12.97 17.21
CA ARG A 64 -18.06 -11.88 18.15
C ARG A 64 -17.97 -10.55 17.42
N ALA A 65 -17.20 -10.48 16.33
CA ALA A 65 -17.05 -9.28 15.53
C ALA A 65 -18.38 -8.76 14.96
N ARG A 66 -19.25 -9.66 14.43
CA ARG A 66 -20.58 -9.28 13.91
C ARG A 66 -21.50 -8.70 14.97
N ARG A 67 -21.33 -9.11 16.21
CA ARG A 67 -22.11 -8.58 17.36
C ARG A 67 -21.52 -7.28 17.93
N GLY A 68 -20.45 -6.76 17.35
CA GLY A 68 -19.82 -5.52 17.80
C GLY A 68 -19.01 -5.69 19.10
N ASP A 69 -18.50 -6.89 19.39
CA ASP A 69 -17.68 -7.13 20.57
C ASP A 69 -16.40 -6.27 20.52
N PRO A 70 -16.16 -5.36 21.50
CA PRO A 70 -14.99 -4.48 21.49
C PRO A 70 -13.66 -5.22 21.62
N LYS A 71 -13.69 -6.50 22.01
CA LYS A 71 -12.52 -7.37 22.04
C LYS A 71 -12.25 -8.07 20.69
N ALA A 72 -13.22 -8.02 19.77
CA ALA A 72 -13.13 -8.58 18.43
C ALA A 72 -13.47 -7.50 17.36
N PRO A 73 -12.71 -6.40 17.26
CA PRO A 73 -13.02 -5.32 16.33
C PRO A 73 -12.89 -5.80 14.88
N ALA A 74 -13.90 -5.47 14.06
CA ALA A 74 -13.89 -5.77 12.62
C ALA A 74 -12.67 -5.13 11.93
N ARG A 75 -12.22 -5.75 10.82
CA ARG A 75 -11.14 -5.27 9.96
C ARG A 75 -11.43 -5.53 8.51
N THR A 76 -11.15 -4.58 7.67
CA THR A 76 -11.15 -4.71 6.21
C THR A 76 -9.83 -5.32 5.73
N GLN A 77 -9.76 -5.71 4.47
CA GLN A 77 -8.61 -6.40 3.87
C GLN A 77 -7.40 -5.46 3.73
N ALA A 78 -6.20 -6.02 3.83
CA ALA A 78 -4.95 -5.31 3.98
C ALA A 78 -4.67 -4.31 2.85
N SER A 79 -4.52 -3.05 3.23
CA SER A 79 -4.08 -1.96 2.38
C SER A 79 -3.44 -0.87 3.25
N LEU A 80 -2.44 -0.18 2.71
CA LEU A 80 -1.71 0.87 3.41
C LEU A 80 -1.70 2.13 2.55
N ALA A 81 -1.81 3.31 3.15
CA ALA A 81 -1.57 4.58 2.47
C ALA A 81 -0.36 5.28 3.09
N VAL A 82 0.54 5.85 2.26
CA VAL A 82 1.76 6.52 2.71
C VAL A 82 1.87 7.89 2.05
N SER A 83 2.28 8.90 2.82
CA SER A 83 2.51 10.27 2.36
C SER A 83 3.75 10.87 3.01
N ALA A 84 4.48 11.70 2.25
CA ALA A 84 5.57 12.53 2.76
C ALA A 84 5.13 13.99 3.03
N ASP A 85 3.96 14.42 2.54
CA ASP A 85 3.53 15.83 2.55
C ASP A 85 2.12 16.07 3.09
N ASP A 86 1.41 15.02 3.50
CA ASP A 86 0.01 15.03 3.96
C ASP A 86 -1.03 15.43 2.89
N ALA A 87 -0.58 15.71 1.67
CA ALA A 87 -1.44 16.15 0.56
C ALA A 87 -1.60 15.10 -0.52
N HIS A 88 -0.53 14.32 -0.76
CA HIS A 88 -0.48 13.30 -1.79
C HIS A 88 -0.20 11.94 -1.16
N TRP A 89 -1.03 10.96 -1.46
CA TRP A 89 -0.99 9.64 -0.86
C TRP A 89 -0.74 8.56 -1.91
N PHE A 90 0.10 7.60 -1.56
CA PHE A 90 0.33 6.39 -2.34
C PHE A 90 -0.24 5.20 -1.59
N LEU A 91 -1.10 4.45 -2.26
CA LEU A 91 -1.67 3.23 -1.71
C LEU A 91 -0.70 2.06 -1.96
N PHE A 92 -0.56 1.19 -0.98
CA PHE A 92 0.12 -0.10 -1.11
C PHE A 92 -0.94 -1.18 -1.01
N ASN A 93 -1.18 -1.85 -2.13
CA ASN A 93 -2.34 -2.67 -2.45
C ASN A 93 -3.67 -1.89 -2.48
N ALA A 94 -4.58 -2.36 -3.30
CA ALA A 94 -5.95 -1.86 -3.44
C ALA A 94 -6.93 -3.00 -3.14
N SER A 95 -7.27 -3.16 -1.87
CA SER A 95 -8.15 -4.25 -1.43
C SER A 95 -9.57 -4.09 -1.98
N PRO A 96 -10.38 -5.18 -2.05
CA PRO A 96 -11.79 -5.10 -2.43
C PRO A 96 -12.60 -4.09 -1.61
N ASP A 97 -12.14 -3.78 -0.39
CA ASP A 97 -12.78 -2.84 0.55
C ASP A 97 -12.34 -1.38 0.33
N LEU A 98 -11.57 -1.09 -0.71
CA LEU A 98 -10.93 0.23 -0.91
C LEU A 98 -11.93 1.40 -0.84
N ARG A 99 -13.13 1.26 -1.43
CA ARG A 99 -14.16 2.30 -1.35
C ARG A 99 -14.51 2.63 0.10
N GLN A 100 -14.77 1.62 0.91
CA GLN A 100 -15.08 1.77 2.34
C GLN A 100 -13.89 2.35 3.11
N GLN A 101 -12.67 1.93 2.76
CA GLN A 101 -11.44 2.41 3.37
C GLN A 101 -11.21 3.90 3.09
N ILE A 102 -11.45 4.35 1.85
CA ILE A 102 -11.37 5.78 1.49
C ILE A 102 -12.41 6.59 2.29
N GLU A 103 -13.67 6.15 2.32
CA GLU A 103 -14.74 6.84 3.05
C GLU A 103 -14.45 6.94 4.57
N ALA A 104 -13.78 5.95 5.14
CA ALA A 104 -13.40 5.94 6.56
C ALA A 104 -12.13 6.77 6.87
N THR A 105 -11.43 7.27 5.84
CA THR A 105 -10.12 7.94 5.96
C THR A 105 -10.19 9.36 5.42
N PRO A 106 -10.46 10.38 6.28
CA PRO A 106 -10.61 11.77 5.84
C PRO A 106 -9.43 12.32 5.03
N GLU A 107 -8.21 11.83 5.28
CA GLU A 107 -7.00 12.21 4.57
C GLU A 107 -7.05 11.82 3.07
N LEU A 108 -7.91 10.87 2.70
CA LEU A 108 -8.09 10.42 1.31
C LEU A 108 -9.33 11.04 0.63
N HIS A 109 -10.05 11.92 1.32
CA HIS A 109 -11.21 12.60 0.73
C HIS A 109 -10.80 13.68 -0.27
N PRO A 110 -11.66 14.03 -1.23
CA PRO A 110 -11.44 15.14 -2.14
C PRO A 110 -11.34 16.47 -1.38
N HIS A 111 -10.34 17.30 -1.74
CA HIS A 111 -10.12 18.60 -1.09
C HIS A 111 -10.27 19.78 -2.05
N GLN A 112 -10.43 19.53 -3.37
CA GLN A 112 -10.45 20.58 -4.39
C GLN A 112 -11.54 20.34 -5.43
N GLY A 113 -12.21 21.41 -5.86
CA GLY A 113 -13.23 21.36 -6.91
C GLY A 113 -14.38 20.40 -6.63
N LEU A 114 -15.11 20.02 -7.68
CA LEU A 114 -16.21 19.06 -7.59
C LEU A 114 -15.75 17.60 -7.55
N ARG A 115 -14.61 17.31 -8.19
CA ARG A 115 -13.97 15.99 -8.22
C ARG A 115 -12.46 16.17 -8.14
N SER A 116 -11.84 15.52 -7.18
CA SER A 116 -10.40 15.43 -7.03
C SER A 116 -10.04 14.19 -6.21
N SER A 117 -8.78 13.83 -6.19
CA SER A 117 -8.28 12.74 -5.34
C SER A 117 -6.88 13.10 -4.83
N PRO A 118 -6.61 12.92 -3.54
CA PRO A 118 -5.25 13.00 -3.02
C PRO A 118 -4.42 11.74 -3.33
N ILE A 119 -5.03 10.68 -3.89
CA ILE A 119 -4.35 9.44 -4.24
C ILE A 119 -3.55 9.67 -5.52
N ALA A 120 -2.24 9.80 -5.39
CA ALA A 120 -1.30 10.03 -6.49
C ALA A 120 -0.86 8.74 -7.19
N GLY A 121 -0.94 7.61 -6.51
CA GLY A 121 -0.56 6.32 -7.10
C GLY A 121 -0.93 5.12 -6.24
N VAL A 122 -0.78 3.94 -6.85
CA VAL A 122 -0.97 2.64 -6.20
C VAL A 122 0.23 1.77 -6.49
N VAL A 123 0.84 1.18 -5.46
CA VAL A 123 1.92 0.20 -5.55
C VAL A 123 1.35 -1.17 -5.20
N LEU A 124 1.52 -2.16 -6.07
CA LEU A 124 1.04 -3.52 -5.84
C LEU A 124 2.19 -4.43 -5.41
N THR A 125 1.96 -5.19 -4.34
CA THR A 125 2.91 -6.21 -3.86
C THR A 125 2.66 -7.60 -4.46
N GLY A 126 1.61 -7.76 -5.24
CA GLY A 126 1.22 -8.99 -5.92
C GLY A 126 -0.06 -8.78 -6.72
N ALA A 127 -0.59 -9.87 -7.29
CA ALA A 127 -1.81 -9.84 -8.08
C ALA A 127 -2.95 -10.67 -7.47
N ASP A 128 -2.90 -11.02 -6.19
CA ASP A 128 -4.03 -11.65 -5.52
C ASP A 128 -5.24 -10.71 -5.46
N VAL A 129 -6.44 -11.28 -5.42
CA VAL A 129 -7.71 -10.52 -5.46
C VAL A 129 -7.78 -9.46 -4.36
N ASP A 130 -7.29 -9.77 -3.17
CA ASP A 130 -7.25 -8.85 -2.03
C ASP A 130 -6.21 -7.71 -2.18
N ALA A 131 -5.28 -7.83 -3.14
CA ALA A 131 -4.33 -6.77 -3.47
C ALA A 131 -4.78 -5.87 -4.64
N ILE A 132 -5.60 -6.38 -5.58
CA ILE A 132 -5.87 -5.70 -6.85
C ILE A 132 -7.33 -5.33 -7.11
N ALA A 133 -8.31 -5.99 -6.48
CA ALA A 133 -9.71 -5.81 -6.87
C ALA A 133 -10.25 -4.40 -6.59
N GLY A 134 -9.71 -3.70 -5.60
CA GLY A 134 -10.05 -2.30 -5.30
C GLY A 134 -9.62 -1.31 -6.37
N LEU A 135 -8.72 -1.69 -7.29
CA LEU A 135 -8.39 -0.87 -8.46
C LEU A 135 -9.64 -0.51 -9.27
N LEU A 136 -10.66 -1.38 -9.30
CA LEU A 136 -11.92 -1.12 -9.98
C LEU A 136 -12.71 0.05 -9.39
N THR A 137 -12.48 0.40 -8.13
CA THR A 137 -13.03 1.59 -7.49
C THR A 137 -12.42 2.88 -8.07
N LEU A 138 -11.17 2.83 -8.53
CA LEU A 138 -10.42 3.98 -9.03
C LEU A 138 -10.69 4.30 -10.52
N ARG A 139 -11.70 3.69 -11.16
CA ARG A 139 -12.08 3.90 -12.56
C ARG A 139 -12.63 5.31 -12.88
N GLU A 140 -12.77 6.16 -11.88
CA GLU A 140 -13.45 7.46 -12.00
C GLU A 140 -12.57 8.55 -12.67
N ARG A 141 -11.59 8.14 -13.49
CA ARG A 141 -10.76 9.01 -14.34
C ARG A 141 -9.99 10.10 -13.57
N GLN A 142 -9.51 9.79 -12.39
CA GLN A 142 -8.56 10.64 -11.67
C GLN A 142 -7.12 10.23 -12.07
N PRO A 143 -6.23 11.19 -12.38
CA PRO A 143 -4.84 10.90 -12.70
C PRO A 143 -4.14 10.22 -11.52
N LEU A 144 -3.50 9.10 -11.77
CA LEU A 144 -2.65 8.38 -10.84
C LEU A 144 -1.66 7.48 -11.59
N THR A 145 -0.62 7.03 -10.90
CA THR A 145 0.31 6.03 -11.44
C THR A 145 0.13 4.71 -10.73
N LEU A 146 -0.05 3.65 -11.50
CA LEU A 146 -0.08 2.27 -11.02
C LEU A 146 1.32 1.66 -11.16
N TYR A 147 1.95 1.35 -10.04
CA TYR A 147 3.27 0.77 -9.92
C TYR A 147 3.17 -0.70 -9.55
N ALA A 148 3.84 -1.57 -10.28
CA ALA A 148 3.95 -2.99 -9.94
C ALA A 148 5.14 -3.62 -10.68
N THR A 149 5.50 -4.86 -10.36
CA THR A 149 6.46 -5.63 -11.18
C THR A 149 5.94 -5.80 -12.61
N ALA A 150 6.84 -6.03 -13.56
CA ALA A 150 6.46 -6.27 -14.94
C ALA A 150 5.47 -7.43 -15.07
N LYS A 151 5.66 -8.48 -14.27
CA LYS A 151 4.78 -9.66 -14.23
C LYS A 151 3.37 -9.32 -13.76
N VAL A 152 3.23 -8.58 -12.68
CA VAL A 152 1.92 -8.15 -12.16
C VAL A 152 1.21 -7.24 -13.16
N LEU A 153 1.92 -6.29 -13.80
CA LEU A 153 1.33 -5.46 -14.85
C LEU A 153 0.86 -6.27 -16.05
N ALA A 154 1.59 -7.31 -16.44
CA ALA A 154 1.19 -8.21 -17.52
C ALA A 154 -0.08 -9.00 -17.16
N LEU A 155 -0.22 -9.44 -15.90
CA LEU A 155 -1.43 -10.10 -15.40
C LEU A 155 -2.64 -9.17 -15.43
N LEU A 156 -2.49 -7.92 -15.00
CA LEU A 156 -3.57 -6.93 -15.10
C LEU A 156 -3.97 -6.69 -16.56
N LYS A 157 -2.99 -6.59 -17.48
CA LYS A 157 -3.26 -6.41 -18.91
C LYS A 157 -3.98 -7.61 -19.53
N ALA A 158 -3.70 -8.83 -19.05
CA ALA A 158 -4.37 -10.05 -19.51
C ALA A 158 -5.82 -10.17 -19.03
N ASN A 159 -6.23 -9.33 -18.08
CA ASN A 159 -7.58 -9.31 -17.50
C ASN A 159 -8.29 -8.02 -17.93
N PRO A 160 -9.12 -8.03 -18.99
CA PRO A 160 -9.66 -6.82 -19.62
C PRO A 160 -10.54 -5.97 -18.70
N ILE A 161 -11.01 -6.50 -17.59
CA ILE A 161 -11.76 -5.71 -16.61
C ILE A 161 -10.94 -4.53 -16.07
N PHE A 162 -9.60 -4.62 -16.03
CA PHE A 162 -8.72 -3.53 -15.58
C PHE A 162 -8.47 -2.45 -16.65
N ASP A 163 -9.03 -2.60 -17.86
CA ASP A 163 -9.01 -1.54 -18.87
C ASP A 163 -9.98 -0.40 -18.53
N VAL A 164 -10.83 -0.57 -17.53
CA VAL A 164 -11.60 0.54 -16.92
C VAL A 164 -10.69 1.62 -16.29
N LEU A 165 -9.45 1.28 -15.97
CA LEU A 165 -8.40 2.25 -15.63
C LEU A 165 -7.83 2.83 -16.92
N ALA A 166 -8.51 3.85 -17.44
CA ALA A 166 -8.28 4.46 -18.74
C ALA A 166 -6.79 4.79 -18.97
N PRO A 167 -6.14 4.26 -20.02
CA PRO A 167 -4.69 4.37 -20.23
C PRO A 167 -4.22 5.79 -20.56
N ASP A 168 -5.14 6.68 -20.96
CA ASP A 168 -4.90 8.11 -21.15
C ASP A 168 -4.89 8.91 -19.84
N ILE A 169 -5.29 8.30 -18.72
CA ILE A 169 -5.39 8.91 -17.41
C ILE A 169 -4.49 8.22 -16.37
N VAL A 170 -4.46 6.88 -16.40
CA VAL A 170 -3.74 6.07 -15.43
C VAL A 170 -2.45 5.53 -16.06
N THR A 171 -1.33 6.07 -15.63
CA THR A 171 -0.01 5.58 -16.05
C THR A 171 0.27 4.25 -15.38
N ARG A 172 0.83 3.28 -16.13
CA ARG A 172 1.32 1.99 -15.60
C ARG A 172 2.84 1.98 -15.66
N GLN A 173 3.50 1.87 -14.53
CA GLN A 173 4.96 1.89 -14.42
C GLN A 173 5.49 0.60 -13.81
N ALA A 174 6.38 -0.09 -14.54
CA ALA A 174 7.05 -1.28 -14.05
C ALA A 174 8.12 -0.91 -13.01
N LEU A 175 8.12 -1.63 -11.89
CA LEU A 175 9.15 -1.56 -10.86
C LEU A 175 10.13 -2.73 -11.04
N ALA A 176 11.41 -2.42 -11.16
CA ALA A 176 12.46 -3.42 -11.12
C ALA A 176 12.69 -3.87 -9.66
N LEU A 177 12.98 -5.15 -9.45
CA LEU A 177 13.36 -5.65 -8.15
C LEU A 177 14.73 -5.10 -7.73
N ASP A 178 14.91 -4.94 -6.41
CA ASP A 178 16.18 -4.55 -5.77
C ASP A 178 16.73 -3.21 -6.27
N SER A 179 15.84 -2.33 -6.76
CA SER A 179 16.18 -1.01 -7.30
C SER A 179 15.25 0.05 -6.73
N PRO A 180 15.74 0.98 -5.90
CA PRO A 180 14.94 2.09 -5.42
C PRO A 180 14.47 2.98 -6.58
N GLN A 181 13.18 3.27 -6.65
CA GLN A 181 12.56 4.11 -7.67
C GLN A 181 11.72 5.21 -7.03
N PRO A 182 11.73 6.44 -7.56
CA PRO A 182 10.90 7.52 -7.05
C PRO A 182 9.42 7.24 -7.32
N LEU A 183 8.57 7.50 -6.35
CA LEU A 183 7.13 7.63 -6.56
C LEU A 183 6.85 9.07 -7.00
N LEU A 184 6.35 9.22 -8.22
CA LEU A 184 6.09 10.53 -8.81
C LEU A 184 4.61 10.92 -8.65
N LEU A 185 4.36 12.21 -8.50
CA LEU A 185 3.02 12.77 -8.60
C LEU A 185 2.51 12.67 -10.05
N PRO A 186 1.20 12.77 -10.30
CA PRO A 186 0.64 12.65 -11.64
C PRO A 186 1.15 13.67 -12.65
N ASP A 187 1.66 14.81 -12.20
CA ASP A 187 2.29 15.84 -13.02
C ASP A 187 3.80 15.62 -13.26
N GLY A 188 4.34 14.52 -12.74
CA GLY A 188 5.76 14.16 -12.82
C GLY A 188 6.64 14.75 -11.73
N ALA A 189 6.10 15.56 -10.82
CA ALA A 189 6.87 16.11 -9.72
C ALA A 189 7.27 15.03 -8.69
N ALA A 190 8.35 15.26 -7.97
CA ALA A 190 8.80 14.35 -6.90
C ALA A 190 7.84 14.39 -5.71
N SER A 191 7.38 13.24 -5.25
CA SER A 191 6.56 13.12 -4.04
C SER A 191 7.36 13.18 -2.74
N GLY A 192 8.68 13.04 -2.82
CA GLY A 192 9.55 12.85 -1.66
C GLY A 192 9.64 11.40 -1.17
N LEU A 193 8.91 10.46 -1.79
CA LEU A 193 8.95 9.04 -1.48
C LEU A 193 9.69 8.26 -2.57
N THR A 194 10.39 7.22 -2.13
CA THR A 194 10.92 6.15 -2.99
C THR A 194 10.34 4.80 -2.58
N VAL A 195 10.26 3.88 -3.52
CA VAL A 195 9.92 2.48 -3.26
C VAL A 195 10.99 1.58 -3.86
N GLU A 196 11.39 0.55 -3.11
CA GLU A 196 12.19 -0.56 -3.59
C GLU A 196 11.40 -1.85 -3.38
N CYS A 197 11.01 -2.50 -4.46
CA CYS A 197 10.40 -3.82 -4.41
C CYS A 197 11.48 -4.90 -4.37
N PHE A 198 11.29 -5.92 -3.57
CA PHE A 198 12.18 -7.07 -3.49
C PHE A 198 11.38 -8.36 -3.43
N ALA A 199 11.90 -9.43 -4.05
CA ALA A 199 11.22 -10.71 -4.09
C ALA A 199 11.07 -11.30 -2.67
N VAL A 200 9.88 -11.82 -2.38
CA VAL A 200 9.63 -12.64 -1.19
C VAL A 200 9.07 -14.00 -1.62
N PRO A 201 9.39 -15.08 -0.90
CA PRO A 201 8.79 -16.39 -1.18
C PRO A 201 7.27 -16.29 -1.01
N GLY A 202 6.54 -16.49 -2.09
CA GLY A 202 5.08 -16.38 -2.13
C GLY A 202 4.48 -17.37 -3.13
N LYS A 203 3.18 -17.33 -3.29
CA LYS A 203 2.48 -18.14 -4.28
C LYS A 203 2.08 -17.30 -5.50
N VAL A 204 1.79 -17.96 -6.59
CA VAL A 204 1.06 -17.34 -7.69
C VAL A 204 -0.38 -17.01 -7.24
N PRO A 205 -1.03 -15.98 -7.82
CA PRO A 205 -2.42 -15.66 -7.52
C PRO A 205 -3.35 -16.87 -7.64
N LEU A 206 -4.33 -16.97 -6.74
CA LEU A 206 -5.21 -18.15 -6.65
C LEU A 206 -5.87 -18.51 -7.99
N TYR A 207 -6.29 -17.53 -8.79
CA TYR A 207 -6.92 -17.73 -10.10
C TYR A 207 -5.96 -18.24 -11.19
N LEU A 208 -4.66 -18.29 -10.90
CA LEU A 208 -3.63 -18.86 -11.76
C LEU A 208 -3.08 -20.20 -11.24
N GLU A 209 -3.49 -20.63 -10.03
CA GLU A 209 -3.12 -21.94 -9.52
C GLU A 209 -3.74 -23.03 -10.41
N GLN A 210 -2.89 -23.79 -11.11
CA GLN A 210 -3.34 -24.98 -11.83
C GLN A 210 -3.44 -26.16 -10.86
N ALA A 211 -4.38 -27.08 -11.14
CA ALA A 211 -4.62 -28.25 -10.30
C ALA A 211 -3.38 -29.15 -10.17
N GLU A 212 -2.53 -29.18 -11.22
CA GLU A 212 -1.31 -29.96 -11.27
C GLU A 212 -0.14 -29.12 -11.81
N GLY A 213 1.05 -29.27 -11.20
CA GLY A 213 2.32 -28.75 -11.76
C GLY A 213 2.73 -27.34 -11.40
N THR A 214 1.91 -26.53 -10.71
CA THR A 214 2.34 -25.20 -10.25
C THR A 214 3.16 -25.34 -8.98
N PRO A 215 4.41 -24.81 -8.91
CA PRO A 215 5.16 -24.77 -7.67
C PRO A 215 4.36 -24.10 -6.56
N PRO A 216 4.29 -24.67 -5.35
CA PRO A 216 3.49 -24.11 -4.27
C PRO A 216 4.01 -22.72 -3.85
N ILE A 217 5.32 -22.53 -3.87
CA ILE A 217 6.00 -21.28 -3.49
C ILE A 217 7.04 -20.96 -4.56
N VAL A 218 7.03 -19.71 -4.98
CA VAL A 218 7.99 -19.15 -5.95
C VAL A 218 8.70 -17.95 -5.33
N LEU A 219 9.91 -17.68 -5.81
CA LEU A 219 10.64 -16.45 -5.50
C LEU A 219 10.82 -15.67 -6.80
N GLY A 220 10.28 -14.47 -6.85
CA GLY A 220 10.33 -13.65 -8.08
C GLY A 220 9.37 -12.49 -8.04
N GLU A 221 8.83 -12.13 -9.21
CA GLU A 221 7.98 -10.96 -9.40
C GLU A 221 6.50 -11.16 -9.03
N ASP A 222 6.08 -12.37 -8.63
CA ASP A 222 4.69 -12.67 -8.30
C ASP A 222 4.27 -12.06 -6.96
N THR A 223 5.17 -12.14 -5.98
CA THR A 223 4.97 -11.62 -4.62
C THR A 223 6.20 -10.87 -4.19
N VAL A 224 6.02 -9.62 -3.78
CA VAL A 224 7.13 -8.76 -3.38
C VAL A 224 6.85 -8.09 -2.03
N GLY A 225 7.92 -7.83 -1.28
CA GLY A 225 7.92 -6.84 -0.22
C GLY A 225 8.26 -5.46 -0.78
N ALA A 226 7.83 -4.41 -0.10
CA ALA A 226 8.14 -3.03 -0.44
C ALA A 226 8.91 -2.36 0.70
N LEU A 227 10.08 -1.79 0.40
CA LEU A 227 10.74 -0.80 1.23
C LEU A 227 10.30 0.59 0.75
N ILE A 228 9.65 1.33 1.60
CA ILE A 228 9.17 2.69 1.37
C ILE A 228 10.05 3.62 2.17
N ALA A 229 10.62 4.64 1.53
CA ALA A 229 11.54 5.53 2.20
C ALA A 229 11.32 6.99 1.78
N ASP A 230 11.57 7.89 2.72
CA ASP A 230 11.85 9.29 2.47
C ASP A 230 13.34 9.59 2.82
N ALA A 231 13.73 10.86 2.92
CA ALA A 231 15.10 11.24 3.24
C ALA A 231 15.57 10.82 4.66
N ARG A 232 14.68 10.35 5.55
CA ARG A 232 14.94 10.13 6.97
C ARG A 232 14.46 8.80 7.50
N SER A 233 13.39 8.25 6.94
CA SER A 233 12.65 7.14 7.50
C SER A 233 12.51 6.00 6.50
N ARG A 234 12.47 4.79 7.01
CA ARG A 234 12.33 3.56 6.24
C ARG A 234 11.22 2.69 6.84
N LEU A 235 10.29 2.30 6.02
CA LEU A 235 9.17 1.43 6.36
C LEU A 235 9.16 0.23 5.42
N PHE A 236 9.06 -0.97 5.96
CA PHE A 236 8.85 -2.17 5.18
C PHE A 236 7.39 -2.60 5.25
N PHE A 237 6.80 -2.93 4.09
CA PHE A 237 5.46 -3.49 3.97
C PHE A 237 5.55 -4.85 3.26
N ILE A 238 5.29 -5.93 3.99
CA ILE A 238 5.43 -7.32 3.53
C ILE A 238 4.16 -8.08 3.97
N PRO A 239 3.03 -7.94 3.23
CA PRO A 239 1.75 -8.53 3.64
C PRO A 239 1.65 -10.03 3.39
N GLY A 240 2.61 -10.64 2.69
CA GLY A 240 2.68 -12.07 2.44
C GLY A 240 4.13 -12.53 2.34
N CYS A 241 4.48 -13.60 3.06
CA CYS A 241 5.82 -14.20 3.04
C CYS A 241 5.75 -15.65 3.51
N ALA A 242 6.06 -16.60 2.65
CA ALA A 242 6.00 -18.02 3.00
C ALA A 242 7.16 -18.51 3.85
N THR A 243 8.31 -17.84 3.77
CA THR A 243 9.53 -18.22 4.47
C THR A 243 10.48 -17.04 4.60
N MET A 244 11.05 -16.83 5.77
CA MET A 244 12.13 -15.87 5.98
C MET A 244 13.42 -16.38 5.32
N THR A 245 13.98 -15.60 4.39
CA THR A 245 15.27 -15.88 3.76
C THR A 245 16.37 -15.00 4.34
N ASP A 246 17.64 -15.37 4.13
CA ASP A 246 18.79 -14.56 4.55
C ASP A 246 18.76 -13.16 3.89
N SER A 247 18.33 -13.08 2.64
CA SER A 247 18.13 -11.81 1.92
C SER A 247 17.13 -10.91 2.62
N ILE A 248 15.94 -11.44 2.98
CA ILE A 248 14.90 -10.68 3.69
C ILE A 248 15.41 -10.29 5.09
N SER A 249 15.99 -11.23 5.83
CA SER A 249 16.55 -10.98 7.16
C SER A 249 17.63 -9.89 7.13
N GLY A 250 18.50 -9.90 6.13
CA GLY A 250 19.52 -8.87 5.92
C GLY A 250 18.93 -7.48 5.70
N ARG A 251 17.85 -7.38 4.91
CA ARG A 251 17.13 -6.11 4.64
C ARG A 251 16.43 -5.56 5.87
N LEU A 252 15.81 -6.42 6.67
CA LEU A 252 15.04 -6.04 7.85
C LEU A 252 15.88 -5.72 9.07
N ARG A 253 17.15 -6.12 9.09
CA ARG A 253 18.04 -5.92 10.25
C ARG A 253 18.16 -4.43 10.61
N GLY A 254 17.77 -4.10 11.85
CA GLY A 254 17.80 -2.73 12.37
C GLY A 254 16.78 -1.79 11.74
N ALA A 255 15.77 -2.30 11.03
CA ALA A 255 14.71 -1.49 10.45
C ALA A 255 13.93 -0.70 11.52
N ASP A 256 13.52 0.52 11.16
CA ASP A 256 12.74 1.37 12.07
C ASP A 256 11.31 0.84 12.24
N LEU A 257 10.68 0.42 11.14
CA LEU A 257 9.32 -0.09 11.13
C LEU A 257 9.14 -1.19 10.08
N VAL A 258 8.53 -2.29 10.49
CA VAL A 258 8.11 -3.37 9.60
C VAL A 258 6.64 -3.69 9.84
N LEU A 259 5.83 -3.56 8.78
CA LEU A 259 4.50 -4.15 8.71
C LEU A 259 4.64 -5.51 8.03
N PHE A 260 4.44 -6.59 8.77
CA PHE A 260 4.74 -7.94 8.31
C PHE A 260 3.51 -8.84 8.31
N ASP A 261 3.56 -9.88 7.49
CA ASP A 261 2.56 -10.93 7.35
C ASP A 261 2.17 -11.54 8.70
N GLY A 262 0.90 -11.40 9.06
CA GLY A 262 0.30 -11.92 10.28
C GLY A 262 -0.78 -12.96 10.03
N THR A 263 -0.79 -13.59 8.85
CA THR A 263 -1.92 -14.40 8.37
C THR A 263 -2.33 -15.47 9.36
N LEU A 264 -1.43 -16.32 9.85
CA LEU A 264 -1.76 -17.44 10.71
C LEU A 264 -0.92 -17.52 11.97
N TRP A 265 -1.56 -17.89 13.08
CA TRP A 265 -0.84 -18.21 14.32
C TRP A 265 -0.01 -19.48 14.18
N ARG A 266 -0.60 -20.54 13.59
CA ARG A 266 0.04 -21.84 13.33
C ARG A 266 -0.08 -22.19 11.86
N ASP A 267 0.89 -22.95 11.33
CA ASP A 267 0.88 -23.37 9.93
C ASP A 267 -0.34 -24.26 9.57
N ASP A 268 -0.81 -25.09 10.49
CA ASP A 268 -1.95 -25.98 10.33
C ASP A 268 -3.30 -25.41 10.82
N GLU A 269 -3.36 -24.11 11.13
CA GLU A 269 -4.51 -23.45 11.73
C GLU A 269 -5.80 -23.66 10.96
N MET A 270 -5.78 -23.49 9.62
CA MET A 270 -6.95 -23.69 8.76
C MET A 270 -7.42 -25.15 8.73
N ILE A 271 -6.47 -26.08 8.74
CA ILE A 271 -6.75 -27.53 8.73
C ILE A 271 -7.41 -27.93 10.06
N ARG A 272 -6.84 -27.49 11.19
CA ARG A 272 -7.41 -27.75 12.53
C ARG A 272 -8.80 -27.16 12.73
N ALA A 273 -9.04 -25.98 12.15
CA ALA A 273 -10.34 -25.32 12.22
C ALA A 273 -11.37 -25.89 11.25
N GLY A 274 -11.00 -26.84 10.38
CA GLY A 274 -11.90 -27.38 9.35
C GLY A 274 -12.30 -26.39 8.28
N LEU A 275 -11.48 -25.33 8.10
CA LEU A 275 -11.74 -24.21 7.17
C LEU A 275 -11.04 -24.39 5.83
N GLY A 276 -10.10 -25.31 5.71
CA GLY A 276 -9.36 -25.56 4.50
C GLY A 276 -8.40 -26.76 4.64
N SER A 277 -7.83 -27.19 3.52
CA SER A 277 -6.90 -28.33 3.45
C SER A 277 -5.44 -27.89 3.26
N LYS A 278 -5.18 -26.58 3.05
CA LYS A 278 -3.83 -26.05 2.82
C LYS A 278 -3.24 -25.54 4.12
N SER A 279 -1.93 -25.78 4.34
CA SER A 279 -1.17 -25.12 5.39
C SER A 279 -0.87 -23.65 5.05
N GLY A 280 -0.46 -22.86 6.02
CA GLY A 280 -0.08 -21.46 5.83
C GLY A 280 1.03 -21.31 4.80
N ARG A 281 2.10 -22.09 4.93
CA ARG A 281 3.22 -22.11 3.98
C ARG A 281 2.74 -22.44 2.56
N ARG A 282 1.82 -23.40 2.41
CA ARG A 282 1.24 -23.74 1.10
C ARG A 282 0.38 -22.61 0.53
N MET A 283 -0.16 -21.75 1.38
CA MET A 283 -0.92 -20.55 0.98
C MET A 283 -0.04 -19.32 0.74
N GLY A 284 1.28 -19.42 0.93
CA GLY A 284 2.21 -18.30 0.74
C GLY A 284 2.53 -17.51 2.01
N HIS A 285 2.19 -18.05 3.19
CA HIS A 285 2.32 -17.37 4.48
C HIS A 285 3.04 -18.22 5.52
N MET A 286 4.05 -17.67 6.18
CA MET A 286 4.66 -18.32 7.34
C MET A 286 3.80 -18.12 8.58
N SER A 287 3.82 -19.09 9.49
CA SER A 287 3.13 -18.97 10.78
C SER A 287 3.83 -17.97 11.72
N LEU A 288 3.08 -17.42 12.68
CA LEU A 288 3.67 -16.56 13.71
C LEU A 288 4.52 -17.35 14.69
N THR A 289 4.11 -18.58 15.03
CA THR A 289 4.77 -19.45 16.01
C THR A 289 5.58 -20.59 15.38
N GLY A 290 6.37 -21.28 16.23
CA GLY A 290 7.26 -22.37 15.83
C GLY A 290 8.68 -21.91 15.57
N ALA A 291 9.59 -22.88 15.43
CA ALA A 291 11.03 -22.60 15.25
C ALA A 291 11.32 -21.83 13.94
N GLU A 292 10.52 -22.06 12.90
CA GLU A 292 10.61 -21.36 11.62
C GLU A 292 9.54 -20.24 11.49
N GLY A 293 8.91 -19.87 12.60
CA GLY A 293 7.86 -18.86 12.63
C GLY A 293 8.40 -17.44 12.66
N THR A 294 7.49 -16.48 12.37
CA THR A 294 7.81 -15.05 12.30
C THR A 294 8.44 -14.53 13.59
N MET A 295 7.92 -14.90 14.78
CA MET A 295 8.47 -14.44 16.05
C MET A 295 9.92 -14.90 16.25
N ALA A 296 10.22 -16.15 15.93
CA ALA A 296 11.58 -16.70 16.02
C ALA A 296 12.52 -16.03 15.00
N ALA A 297 12.08 -15.86 13.75
CA ALA A 297 12.86 -15.25 12.69
C ALA A 297 13.25 -13.79 13.00
N PHE A 298 12.37 -13.04 13.67
CA PHE A 298 12.60 -11.62 14.01
C PHE A 298 13.39 -11.42 15.31
N HIS A 299 13.63 -12.46 16.10
CA HIS A 299 14.27 -12.34 17.42
C HIS A 299 15.65 -11.65 17.35
N THR A 300 16.43 -11.92 16.29
CA THR A 300 17.80 -11.40 16.12
C THR A 300 17.91 -10.21 15.18
N LEU A 301 16.79 -9.71 14.62
CA LEU A 301 16.84 -8.68 13.59
C LEU A 301 16.93 -7.24 14.14
N ALA A 302 16.72 -7.06 15.45
CA ALA A 302 16.76 -5.74 16.10
C ALA A 302 15.84 -4.70 15.41
N VAL A 303 14.68 -5.11 14.89
CA VAL A 303 13.65 -4.22 14.33
C VAL A 303 13.04 -3.42 15.48
N LYS A 304 12.99 -2.08 15.35
CA LYS A 304 12.54 -1.20 16.42
C LYS A 304 11.03 -1.31 16.67
N ARG A 305 10.22 -1.36 15.60
CA ARG A 305 8.77 -1.49 15.69
C ARG A 305 8.27 -2.54 14.71
N LYS A 306 7.48 -3.48 15.21
CA LYS A 306 6.99 -4.65 14.47
C LYS A 306 5.46 -4.67 14.54
N ILE A 307 4.79 -4.64 13.40
CA ILE A 307 3.33 -4.60 13.32
C ILE A 307 2.86 -5.73 12.39
N LEU A 308 1.93 -6.55 12.84
CA LEU A 308 1.28 -7.54 11.98
C LEU A 308 0.19 -6.90 11.15
N VAL A 309 0.19 -7.20 9.85
CA VAL A 309 -0.88 -6.88 8.88
C VAL A 309 -1.33 -8.18 8.20
N HIS A 310 -2.37 -8.11 7.37
CA HIS A 310 -2.86 -9.26 6.62
C HIS A 310 -3.22 -10.45 7.51
N VAL A 311 -3.97 -10.18 8.61
CA VAL A 311 -4.31 -11.19 9.63
C VAL A 311 -5.56 -11.95 9.22
N ASN A 312 -5.48 -13.27 9.10
CA ASN A 312 -6.62 -14.11 8.69
C ASN A 312 -7.70 -14.17 9.78
N ASN A 313 -8.95 -14.32 9.37
CA ASN A 313 -10.11 -14.38 10.27
C ASN A 313 -10.09 -15.54 11.27
N SER A 314 -9.29 -16.58 11.03
CA SER A 314 -9.08 -17.71 11.95
C SER A 314 -8.02 -17.41 13.01
N ASN A 315 -7.14 -16.42 12.77
CA ASN A 315 -6.03 -16.16 13.66
C ASN A 315 -6.49 -15.57 15.00
N PRO A 316 -6.22 -16.23 16.14
CA PRO A 316 -6.69 -15.80 17.46
C PRO A 316 -6.13 -14.43 17.89
N VAL A 317 -5.04 -13.94 17.31
CA VAL A 317 -4.48 -12.60 17.64
C VAL A 317 -5.42 -11.44 17.26
N LEU A 318 -6.47 -11.68 16.47
CA LEU A 318 -7.53 -10.72 16.19
C LEU A 318 -8.37 -10.39 17.43
N LEU A 319 -8.43 -11.31 18.39
CA LEU A 319 -9.16 -11.13 19.65
C LEU A 319 -8.22 -10.49 20.67
N LYS A 320 -8.60 -9.31 21.19
CA LYS A 320 -7.78 -8.57 22.16
C LYS A 320 -7.63 -9.28 23.52
N ASP A 321 -8.46 -10.28 23.79
CA ASP A 321 -8.50 -11.06 25.01
C ASP A 321 -8.03 -12.50 24.84
N SER A 322 -7.41 -12.84 23.71
CA SER A 322 -6.80 -14.15 23.51
C SER A 322 -5.42 -14.26 24.18
N SER A 323 -5.05 -15.47 24.60
CA SER A 323 -3.71 -15.78 25.11
C SER A 323 -2.64 -15.55 24.05
N GLU A 324 -2.95 -15.87 22.80
CA GLU A 324 -2.05 -15.68 21.65
C GLU A 324 -1.76 -14.20 21.40
N ARG A 325 -2.77 -13.33 21.59
CA ARG A 325 -2.56 -11.89 21.51
C ARG A 325 -1.64 -11.40 22.63
N ALA A 326 -1.81 -11.86 23.84
CA ALA A 326 -0.95 -11.50 24.96
C ALA A 326 0.50 -12.00 24.78
N GLU A 327 0.69 -13.22 24.26
CA GLU A 327 1.99 -13.79 23.91
C GLU A 327 2.69 -12.94 22.85
N LEU A 328 1.97 -12.57 21.79
CA LEU A 328 2.48 -11.74 20.70
C LEU A 328 2.95 -10.36 21.19
N GLU A 329 2.13 -9.69 22.01
CA GLU A 329 2.45 -8.38 22.58
C GLU A 329 3.64 -8.45 23.53
N ALA A 330 3.75 -9.51 24.33
CA ALA A 330 4.91 -9.76 25.18
C ALA A 330 6.21 -9.96 24.38
N ALA A 331 6.11 -10.47 23.15
CA ALA A 331 7.24 -10.56 22.19
C ALA A 331 7.53 -9.23 21.47
N GLY A 332 6.86 -8.13 21.84
CA GLY A 332 7.08 -6.79 21.31
C GLY A 332 6.48 -6.56 19.92
N TRP A 333 5.40 -7.24 19.59
CA TRP A 333 4.63 -7.04 18.37
C TRP A 333 3.34 -6.29 18.62
N GLU A 334 2.95 -5.50 17.63
CA GLU A 334 1.62 -4.90 17.54
C GLU A 334 0.77 -5.63 16.49
N VAL A 335 -0.54 -5.58 16.62
CA VAL A 335 -1.46 -6.02 15.56
C VAL A 335 -2.17 -4.81 14.97
N ALA A 336 -2.03 -4.60 13.68
CA ALA A 336 -2.66 -3.50 12.98
C ALA A 336 -4.19 -3.54 13.11
N HIS A 337 -4.78 -2.38 12.96
CA HIS A 337 -6.22 -2.20 12.85
C HIS A 337 -6.53 -1.12 11.82
N ASP A 338 -7.71 -1.14 11.27
CA ASP A 338 -8.18 -0.13 10.32
C ASP A 338 -8.12 1.26 10.97
N GLY A 339 -7.60 2.23 10.24
CA GLY A 339 -7.40 3.59 10.72
C GLY A 339 -6.18 3.80 11.64
N MET A 340 -5.30 2.80 11.82
CA MET A 340 -4.04 2.97 12.58
C MET A 340 -3.15 3.99 11.90
N ARG A 341 -2.76 5.04 12.63
CA ARG A 341 -1.89 6.12 12.14
C ARG A 341 -0.49 5.95 12.68
N ILE A 342 0.50 6.06 11.78
CA ILE A 342 1.92 5.89 12.08
C ILE A 342 2.65 7.12 11.53
N SER A 343 3.49 7.74 12.37
CA SER A 343 4.41 8.82 11.99
C SER A 343 5.85 8.36 12.21
N LEU A 344 6.71 8.58 11.22
CA LEU A 344 8.11 8.13 11.19
C LEU A 344 9.07 9.32 11.21
#